data_0fdcf6fec56cfbc573d534df2f40f19e
#
_entry.id   0fdcf6fec56cfbc573d534df2f40f19e
#
_cell.length_a   1.000
_cell.length_b   1.000
_cell.length_c   1.000
_cell.angle_alpha   90.00
_cell.angle_beta   90.00
_cell.angle_gamma   90.00
#
_symmetry.space_group_name_H-M   'P 1'
#
loop_
_entity.id
_entity.type
_entity.pdbx_description
1 polymer ?
#
loop_
_entity_poly.entity_id
_entity_poly.type
_entity_poly.pdbx_seq_one_letter_code
_entity_poly.pdbx_strand_id
1 'polypeptide(L)'
;LGFYFEPDPKTNLLKLCPMGGGYINTDPTTGVSHAPESLETSAFMPHEDESRVRRLLAQTLPKLAKRPLVRKSLCWFADTKDSDFIIDYVPNTASSVVVLSGDSGHAFKMFPIVGSWVRDLLQVPHNKQPVARWRWKEPKANHAENWGGDVSWRLGESRELKDILPGRVKL
;
A
#
# COMPACT_ATOMS: atom_id res chain seq x y z
N LEU A 1 1.20 -15.59 -4.18
CA LEU A 1 1.11 -14.97 -5.50
C LEU A 1 1.88 -13.66 -5.53
N GLY A 2 2.17 -13.17 -6.74
CA GLY A 2 2.85 -11.91 -6.99
C GLY A 2 2.60 -11.48 -8.42
N PHE A 3 3.18 -10.34 -8.80
CA PHE A 3 3.08 -9.82 -10.16
C PHE A 3 4.40 -9.20 -10.60
N TYR A 4 4.56 -9.03 -11.89
CA TYR A 4 5.69 -8.35 -12.50
C TYR A 4 5.22 -7.33 -13.53
N PHE A 5 6.08 -6.39 -13.84
CA PHE A 5 5.85 -5.36 -14.84
C PHE A 5 6.74 -5.60 -16.06
N GLU A 6 6.40 -4.99 -17.18
CA GLU A 6 7.27 -4.93 -18.34
C GLU A 6 8.66 -4.39 -17.96
N PRO A 7 9.73 -4.93 -18.57
CA PRO A 7 11.07 -4.41 -18.32
C PRO A 7 11.17 -2.92 -18.68
N ASP A 8 11.80 -2.15 -17.81
CA ASP A 8 12.13 -0.77 -18.10
C ASP A 8 13.12 -0.69 -19.26
N PRO A 9 12.79 -0.04 -20.39
CA PRO A 9 13.64 -0.02 -21.57
C PRO A 9 14.99 0.69 -21.37
N LYS A 10 15.11 1.56 -20.34
CA LYS A 10 16.35 2.27 -20.03
C LYS A 10 17.31 1.45 -19.18
N THR A 11 16.80 0.66 -18.26
CA THR A 11 17.61 -0.08 -17.28
C THR A 11 17.63 -1.57 -17.53
N ASN A 12 16.73 -2.11 -18.35
CA ASN A 12 16.46 -3.53 -18.54
C ASN A 12 16.11 -4.26 -17.22
N LEU A 13 15.58 -3.53 -16.24
CA LEU A 13 15.16 -4.11 -14.98
C LEU A 13 13.69 -4.49 -15.02
N LEU A 14 13.42 -5.71 -14.59
CA LEU A 14 12.08 -6.23 -14.37
C LEU A 14 11.69 -5.98 -12.92
N LYS A 15 10.58 -5.28 -12.68
CA LYS A 15 10.04 -5.09 -11.33
C LYS A 15 9.15 -6.27 -10.94
N LEU A 16 9.38 -6.78 -9.74
CA LEU A 16 8.63 -7.91 -9.16
C LEU A 16 8.09 -7.48 -7.80
N CYS A 17 6.84 -7.84 -7.52
CA CYS A 17 6.19 -7.57 -6.24
C CYS A 17 5.47 -8.83 -5.75
N PRO A 18 5.79 -9.37 -4.57
CA PRO A 18 4.91 -10.34 -3.92
C PRO A 18 3.63 -9.65 -3.44
N MET A 19 2.55 -10.40 -3.38
CA MET A 19 1.27 -9.95 -2.82
C MET A 19 1.02 -10.62 -1.48
N GLY A 20 0.28 -9.94 -0.61
CA GLY A 20 -0.07 -10.45 0.72
C GLY A 20 -0.36 -9.35 1.72
N GLY A 21 -0.53 -9.68 2.99
CA GLY A 21 -0.82 -8.74 4.08
C GLY A 21 0.25 -7.67 4.29
N GLY A 22 1.49 -8.00 3.98
CA GLY A 22 2.59 -7.02 4.02
C GLY A 22 3.09 -6.70 5.43
N TYR A 23 3.63 -5.50 5.57
CA TYR A 23 4.26 -5.04 6.81
C TYR A 23 3.63 -3.76 7.28
N ILE A 24 3.54 -3.60 8.60
CA ILE A 24 3.09 -2.38 9.28
C ILE A 24 4.25 -1.84 10.11
N ASN A 25 4.24 -0.54 10.36
CA ASN A 25 5.21 0.14 11.21
C ASN A 25 4.42 1.00 12.20
N THR A 26 3.96 0.35 13.26
CA THR A 26 3.03 0.94 14.21
C THR A 26 3.75 1.88 15.16
N ASP A 27 3.34 3.14 15.17
CA ASP A 27 3.74 4.10 16.20
C ASP A 27 3.13 3.68 17.55
N PRO A 28 3.95 3.44 18.59
CA PRO A 28 3.45 2.95 19.86
C PRO A 28 2.59 3.96 20.62
N THR A 29 2.67 5.24 20.28
CA THR A 29 1.92 6.31 20.94
C THR A 29 0.52 6.46 20.35
N THR A 30 0.43 6.41 19.03
CA THR A 30 -0.82 6.66 18.30
C THR A 30 -1.53 5.39 17.86
N GLY A 31 -0.83 4.25 17.85
CA GLY A 31 -1.33 2.99 17.28
C GLY A 31 -1.51 3.01 15.76
N VAL A 32 -1.07 4.06 15.08
CA VAL A 32 -1.20 4.22 13.62
C VAL A 32 0.05 3.69 12.93
N SER A 33 -0.13 2.90 11.88
CA SER A 33 0.97 2.46 11.02
C SER A 33 1.32 3.55 10.03
N HIS A 34 2.59 3.87 9.89
CA HIS A 34 3.11 4.86 8.93
C HIS A 34 4.38 4.35 8.25
N ALA A 35 4.72 4.95 7.11
CA ALA A 35 5.97 4.65 6.44
C ALA A 35 7.17 4.99 7.36
N PRO A 36 8.29 4.25 7.27
CA PRO A 36 9.52 4.62 7.98
C PRO A 36 9.99 6.02 7.59
N GLU A 37 10.67 6.70 8.51
CA GLU A 37 11.18 8.06 8.28
C GLU A 37 12.28 8.11 7.21
N SER A 38 13.03 7.04 7.05
CA SER A 38 14.11 6.98 6.05
C SER A 38 13.92 5.86 5.04
N LEU A 39 14.37 6.10 3.81
CA LEU A 39 14.37 5.11 2.75
C LEU A 39 15.32 3.94 3.04
N GLU A 40 16.40 4.17 3.77
CA GLU A 40 17.34 3.12 4.14
C GLU A 40 16.66 2.04 4.99
N THR A 41 15.75 2.42 5.88
CA THR A 41 15.00 1.49 6.74
C THR A 41 14.11 0.54 5.93
N SER A 42 13.71 0.92 4.73
CA SER A 42 12.93 0.09 3.81
C SER A 42 13.71 -0.45 2.61
N ALA A 43 15.02 -0.17 2.51
CA ALA A 43 15.88 -0.58 1.39
C ALA A 43 16.32 -2.06 1.49
N PHE A 44 15.42 -2.95 1.82
CA PHE A 44 15.67 -4.38 1.89
C PHE A 44 14.44 -5.18 1.45
N MET A 45 14.60 -6.47 1.30
CA MET A 45 13.52 -7.44 1.08
C MET A 45 13.64 -8.53 2.12
N PRO A 46 12.60 -8.82 2.91
CA PRO A 46 12.59 -9.95 3.82
C PRO A 46 12.84 -11.27 3.09
N HIS A 47 13.55 -12.18 3.75
CA HIS A 47 13.95 -13.47 3.16
C HIS A 47 12.75 -14.28 2.65
N GLU A 48 11.64 -14.24 3.37
CA GLU A 48 10.43 -14.93 2.95
C GLU A 48 9.87 -14.38 1.63
N ASP A 49 9.84 -13.06 1.48
CA ASP A 49 9.39 -12.41 0.25
C ASP A 49 10.36 -12.66 -0.90
N GLU A 50 11.67 -12.67 -0.62
CA GLU A 50 12.64 -13.09 -1.64
C GLU A 50 12.37 -14.53 -2.12
N SER A 51 12.07 -15.43 -1.20
CA SER A 51 11.72 -16.82 -1.52
C SER A 51 10.46 -16.91 -2.37
N ARG A 52 9.44 -16.09 -2.06
CA ARG A 52 8.20 -16.00 -2.86
C ARG A 52 8.47 -15.47 -4.27
N VAL A 53 9.28 -14.42 -4.40
CA VAL A 53 9.68 -13.85 -5.69
C VAL A 53 10.48 -14.87 -6.50
N ARG A 54 11.42 -15.58 -5.89
CA ARG A 54 12.18 -16.65 -6.55
C ARG A 54 11.29 -17.77 -7.07
N ARG A 55 10.30 -18.17 -6.29
CA ARG A 55 9.31 -19.17 -6.70
C ARG A 55 8.46 -18.68 -7.86
N LEU A 56 8.00 -17.42 -7.82
CA LEU A 56 7.24 -16.81 -8.92
C LEU A 56 8.07 -16.83 -10.21
N LEU A 57 9.33 -16.39 -10.16
CA LEU A 57 10.24 -16.41 -11.32
C LEU A 57 10.45 -17.82 -11.85
N ALA A 58 10.68 -18.80 -10.99
CA ALA A 58 10.89 -20.18 -11.40
C ALA A 58 9.68 -20.77 -12.15
N GLN A 59 8.48 -20.37 -11.76
CA GLN A 59 7.24 -20.85 -12.35
C GLN A 59 6.85 -20.11 -13.64
N THR A 60 7.12 -18.80 -13.71
CA THR A 60 6.61 -17.96 -14.82
C THR A 60 7.70 -17.55 -15.81
N LEU A 61 8.91 -17.31 -15.34
CA LEU A 61 10.06 -16.85 -16.13
C LEU A 61 11.34 -17.61 -15.75
N PRO A 62 11.41 -18.94 -15.98
CA PRO A 62 12.48 -19.80 -15.45
C PRO A 62 13.88 -19.39 -15.92
N LYS A 63 14.02 -18.78 -17.12
CA LYS A 63 15.28 -18.24 -17.63
C LYS A 63 15.84 -17.09 -16.77
N LEU A 64 14.98 -16.40 -16.00
CA LEU A 64 15.35 -15.30 -15.13
C LEU A 64 15.50 -15.72 -13.66
N ALA A 65 15.09 -16.92 -13.29
CA ALA A 65 15.02 -17.36 -11.89
C ALA A 65 16.37 -17.28 -11.14
N LYS A 66 17.49 -17.46 -11.85
CA LYS A 66 18.84 -17.38 -11.28
C LYS A 66 19.50 -15.99 -11.37
N ARG A 67 18.82 -15.01 -11.99
CA ARG A 67 19.35 -13.65 -12.06
C ARG A 67 19.37 -12.99 -10.67
N PRO A 68 20.33 -12.10 -10.40
CA PRO A 68 20.35 -11.38 -9.11
C PRO A 68 19.13 -10.50 -8.96
N LEU A 69 18.57 -10.44 -7.74
CA LEU A 69 17.60 -9.42 -7.37
C LEU A 69 18.36 -8.19 -6.89
N VAL A 70 18.11 -7.08 -7.54
CA VAL A 70 18.76 -5.79 -7.27
C VAL A 70 17.70 -4.77 -6.85
N ARG A 71 18.10 -3.67 -6.21
CA ARG A 71 17.20 -2.58 -5.78
C ARG A 71 16.02 -3.09 -4.97
N LYS A 72 16.31 -3.94 -3.98
CA LYS A 72 15.30 -4.47 -3.07
C LYS A 72 14.76 -3.34 -2.19
N SER A 73 13.45 -3.25 -2.06
CA SER A 73 12.82 -2.28 -1.17
C SER A 73 11.41 -2.72 -0.77
N LEU A 74 10.98 -2.28 0.41
CA LEU A 74 9.58 -2.29 0.80
C LEU A 74 8.90 -1.04 0.23
N CYS A 75 7.67 -1.21 -0.28
CA CYS A 75 6.83 -0.10 -0.72
C CYS A 75 5.66 0.03 0.25
N TRP A 76 5.33 1.27 0.60
CA TRP A 76 4.25 1.58 1.52
C TRP A 76 3.03 2.05 0.75
N PHE A 77 1.86 1.62 1.19
CA PHE A 77 0.58 1.92 0.57
C PHE A 77 -0.37 2.55 1.59
N ALA A 78 -1.24 3.43 1.14
CA ALA A 78 -2.35 3.94 1.90
C ALA A 78 -3.58 3.06 1.64
N ASP A 79 -3.61 1.90 2.29
CA ASP A 79 -4.74 0.99 2.15
C ASP A 79 -5.92 1.42 3.02
N THR A 80 -7.13 1.29 2.49
CA THR A 80 -8.38 1.38 3.23
C THR A 80 -8.96 -0.01 3.44
N LYS A 81 -9.81 -0.17 4.44
CA LYS A 81 -10.42 -1.46 4.77
C LYS A 81 -11.18 -2.08 3.60
N ASP A 82 -11.90 -1.26 2.86
CA ASP A 82 -12.72 -1.66 1.71
C ASP A 82 -12.00 -1.54 0.37
N SER A 83 -10.71 -1.19 0.39
CA SER A 83 -9.89 -0.93 -0.79
C SER A 83 -10.43 0.17 -1.71
N ASP A 84 -11.33 1.01 -1.23
CA ASP A 84 -11.84 2.18 -1.94
C ASP A 84 -11.14 3.47 -1.52
N PHE A 85 -11.14 4.48 -2.38
CA PHE A 85 -10.55 5.78 -2.12
C PHE A 85 -11.24 6.51 -0.96
N ILE A 86 -10.52 7.47 -0.37
CA ILE A 86 -11.09 8.55 0.43
C ILE A 86 -10.93 9.82 -0.39
N ILE A 87 -12.03 10.40 -0.84
CA ILE A 87 -12.07 11.67 -1.56
C ILE A 87 -13.12 12.52 -0.86
N ASP A 88 -12.76 13.14 0.25
CA ASP A 88 -13.76 13.79 1.11
C ASP A 88 -13.14 14.93 1.92
N TYR A 89 -14.00 15.71 2.56
CA TYR A 89 -13.60 16.70 3.55
C TYR A 89 -13.12 16.02 4.83
N VAL A 90 -12.02 16.51 5.38
CA VAL A 90 -11.52 16.03 6.67
C VAL A 90 -12.48 16.47 7.77
N PRO A 91 -12.94 15.56 8.64
CA PRO A 91 -13.80 15.91 9.76
C PRO A 91 -13.21 16.99 10.67
N ASN A 92 -14.05 17.82 11.24
CA ASN A 92 -13.69 18.89 12.19
C ASN A 92 -12.78 20.00 11.61
N THR A 93 -12.70 20.15 10.29
CA THR A 93 -11.92 21.20 9.62
C THR A 93 -12.81 22.32 9.04
N ALA A 94 -14.08 22.38 9.40
CA ALA A 94 -15.06 23.29 8.83
C ALA A 94 -15.06 23.27 7.26
N SER A 95 -14.84 22.09 6.69
CA SER A 95 -14.73 21.86 5.25
C SER A 95 -13.60 22.64 4.57
N SER A 96 -12.57 23.06 5.30
CA SER A 96 -11.42 23.78 4.74
C SER A 96 -10.34 22.86 4.19
N VAL A 97 -10.38 21.56 4.49
CA VAL A 97 -9.39 20.58 4.06
C VAL A 97 -10.10 19.44 3.33
N VAL A 98 -9.64 19.14 2.12
CA VAL A 98 -10.04 17.95 1.35
C VAL A 98 -8.86 16.99 1.30
N VAL A 99 -9.13 15.70 1.48
CA VAL A 99 -8.16 14.64 1.30
C VAL A 99 -8.49 13.80 0.07
N LEU A 100 -7.47 13.41 -0.66
CA LEU A 100 -7.48 12.38 -1.69
C LEU A 100 -6.46 11.34 -1.28
N SER A 101 -6.90 10.19 -0.80
CA SER A 101 -6.06 9.13 -0.25
C SER A 101 -6.71 7.75 -0.43
N GLY A 102 -6.14 6.73 0.21
CA GLY A 102 -6.67 5.37 0.14
C GLY A 102 -6.41 4.72 -1.21
N ASP A 103 -5.20 4.91 -1.75
CA ASP A 103 -4.83 4.41 -3.08
C ASP A 103 -4.97 2.90 -3.22
N SER A 104 -4.87 2.17 -2.11
CA SER A 104 -5.01 0.72 -2.00
C SER A 104 -4.30 -0.06 -3.12
N GLY A 105 -3.20 0.51 -3.64
CA GLY A 105 -2.37 -0.05 -4.69
C GLY A 105 -2.96 0.04 -6.10
N HIS A 106 -4.04 0.78 -6.33
CA HIS A 106 -4.67 0.86 -7.66
C HIS A 106 -5.05 2.27 -8.15
N ALA A 107 -4.66 3.34 -7.44
CA ALA A 107 -5.03 4.71 -7.82
C ALA A 107 -4.26 5.26 -9.02
N PHE A 108 -3.03 4.81 -9.31
CA PHE A 108 -2.20 5.38 -10.36
C PHE A 108 -2.89 5.45 -11.72
N LYS A 109 -3.60 4.39 -12.10
CA LYS A 109 -4.37 4.34 -13.36
C LYS A 109 -5.52 5.37 -13.44
N MET A 110 -5.89 5.98 -12.31
CA MET A 110 -6.97 6.98 -12.22
C MET A 110 -6.46 8.42 -12.38
N PHE A 111 -5.15 8.65 -12.45
CA PHE A 111 -4.58 10.00 -12.58
C PHE A 111 -5.20 10.87 -13.67
N PRO A 112 -5.55 10.34 -14.86
CA PRO A 112 -6.16 11.16 -15.90
C PRO A 112 -7.52 11.77 -15.52
N ILE A 113 -8.24 11.16 -14.54
CA ILE A 113 -9.60 11.56 -14.18
C ILE A 113 -9.76 12.02 -12.73
N VAL A 114 -8.79 11.76 -11.86
CA VAL A 114 -8.91 12.03 -10.42
C VAL A 114 -9.12 13.51 -10.11
N GLY A 115 -8.53 14.40 -10.91
CA GLY A 115 -8.75 15.85 -10.77
C GLY A 115 -10.21 16.27 -10.97
N SER A 116 -10.95 15.59 -11.86
CA SER A 116 -12.37 15.85 -12.04
C SER A 116 -13.18 15.43 -10.80
N TRP A 117 -12.83 14.35 -10.15
CA TRP A 117 -13.52 13.89 -8.94
C TRP A 117 -13.37 14.89 -7.78
N VAL A 118 -12.17 15.44 -7.60
CA VAL A 118 -11.93 16.49 -6.60
C VAL A 118 -12.69 17.78 -6.96
N ARG A 119 -12.62 18.22 -8.21
CA ARG A 119 -13.39 19.38 -8.69
C ARG A 119 -14.89 19.20 -8.42
N ASP A 120 -15.43 18.04 -8.75
CA ASP A 120 -16.85 17.74 -8.60
C ASP A 120 -17.25 17.76 -7.11
N LEU A 121 -16.38 17.23 -6.21
CA LEU A 121 -16.59 17.35 -4.77
C LEU A 121 -16.65 18.80 -4.29
N LEU A 122 -15.74 19.66 -4.78
CA LEU A 122 -15.70 21.07 -4.40
C LEU A 122 -16.92 21.87 -4.88
N GLN A 123 -17.65 21.37 -5.87
CA GLN A 123 -18.86 21.99 -6.41
C GLN A 123 -20.17 21.49 -5.78
N VAL A 124 -20.10 20.44 -4.94
CA VAL A 124 -21.30 19.86 -4.33
C VAL A 124 -21.85 20.78 -3.24
N PRO A 125 -23.17 21.04 -3.22
CA PRO A 125 -23.81 21.76 -2.12
C PRO A 125 -23.56 21.10 -0.75
N HIS A 126 -23.40 21.91 0.26
CA HIS A 126 -23.21 21.48 1.66
C HIS A 126 -21.92 20.69 1.93
N ASN A 127 -20.92 20.75 1.04
CA ASN A 127 -19.62 20.10 1.23
C ASN A 127 -19.72 18.62 1.62
N LYS A 128 -20.63 17.89 0.99
CA LYS A 128 -20.89 16.50 1.30
C LYS A 128 -20.58 15.60 0.12
N GLN A 129 -19.62 14.68 0.29
CA GLN A 129 -19.26 13.70 -0.74
C GLN A 129 -20.50 12.89 -1.20
N PRO A 130 -20.91 13.01 -2.48
CA PRO A 130 -22.09 12.30 -2.99
C PRO A 130 -21.85 10.79 -3.14
N VAL A 131 -20.63 10.38 -3.47
CA VAL A 131 -20.26 8.97 -3.65
C VAL A 131 -20.00 8.34 -2.29
N ALA A 132 -20.94 7.56 -1.79
CA ALA A 132 -20.94 7.03 -0.41
C ALA A 132 -19.65 6.26 -0.07
N ARG A 133 -19.12 5.46 -1.00
CA ARG A 133 -17.90 4.66 -0.80
C ARG A 133 -16.61 5.49 -0.73
N TRP A 134 -16.61 6.75 -1.18
CA TRP A 134 -15.46 7.66 -1.14
C TRP A 134 -15.47 8.60 0.07
N ARG A 135 -16.49 8.49 0.91
CA ARG A 135 -16.60 9.31 2.13
C ARG A 135 -15.50 8.99 3.12
N TRP A 136 -15.27 9.93 4.02
CA TRP A 136 -14.40 9.71 5.16
C TRP A 136 -14.78 8.40 5.87
N LYS A 137 -13.77 7.62 6.25
CA LYS A 137 -13.94 6.32 6.88
C LYS A 137 -13.57 6.44 8.35
N GLU A 138 -14.56 6.33 9.21
CA GLU A 138 -14.31 6.36 10.65
C GLU A 138 -13.50 5.12 11.07
N PRO A 139 -12.42 5.31 11.85
CA PRO A 139 -11.66 4.20 12.37
C PRO A 139 -12.52 3.37 13.32
N LYS A 140 -12.43 2.06 13.21
CA LYS A 140 -13.04 1.17 14.21
C LYS A 140 -12.14 1.07 15.43
N ALA A 141 -12.75 0.83 16.61
CA ALA A 141 -12.02 0.65 17.86
C ALA A 141 -11.02 -0.52 17.83
N ASN A 142 -11.32 -1.55 17.04
CA ASN A 142 -10.40 -2.67 16.83
C ASN A 142 -9.54 -2.40 15.58
N HIS A 143 -8.26 -2.08 15.76
CA HIS A 143 -7.32 -1.81 14.67
C HIS A 143 -7.19 -2.98 13.67
N ALA A 144 -7.28 -4.23 14.12
CA ALA A 144 -7.24 -5.39 13.26
C ALA A 144 -8.40 -5.40 12.23
N GLU A 145 -9.54 -4.82 12.59
CA GLU A 145 -10.68 -4.69 11.70
C GLU A 145 -10.58 -3.52 10.71
N ASN A 146 -9.61 -2.62 10.89
CA ASN A 146 -9.36 -1.50 9.97
C ASN A 146 -8.46 -1.91 8.80
N TRP A 147 -7.90 -3.10 8.85
CA TRP A 147 -6.98 -3.60 7.83
C TRP A 147 -7.68 -4.56 6.88
N GLY A 148 -7.62 -4.22 5.59
CA GLY A 148 -7.94 -5.04 4.43
C GLY A 148 -9.02 -6.11 4.63
N GLY A 149 -10.28 -5.74 4.67
CA GLY A 149 -11.40 -6.68 4.76
C GLY A 149 -11.47 -7.65 3.57
N ASP A 150 -12.55 -8.39 3.46
CA ASP A 150 -12.77 -9.44 2.46
C ASP A 150 -12.65 -8.99 1.00
N VAL A 151 -12.73 -7.70 0.75
CA VAL A 151 -12.58 -7.10 -0.58
C VAL A 151 -11.15 -6.68 -0.90
N SER A 152 -10.25 -6.69 0.08
CA SER A 152 -8.85 -6.35 -0.13
C SER A 152 -8.09 -7.51 -0.76
N TRP A 153 -7.31 -7.23 -1.80
CA TRP A 153 -6.37 -8.19 -2.39
C TRP A 153 -5.12 -8.42 -1.52
N ARG A 154 -4.99 -7.69 -0.41
CA ARG A 154 -3.92 -7.82 0.59
C ARG A 154 -4.31 -8.78 1.70
N LEU A 155 -4.66 -10.00 1.30
CA LEU A 155 -5.01 -11.06 2.25
C LEU A 155 -3.76 -11.60 2.95
N GLY A 156 -3.94 -11.98 4.22
CA GLY A 156 -2.90 -12.58 5.07
C GLY A 156 -2.61 -11.74 6.30
N GLU A 157 -1.76 -12.26 7.17
CA GLU A 157 -1.35 -11.57 8.39
C GLU A 157 -0.34 -10.46 8.07
N SER A 158 -0.57 -9.29 8.64
CA SER A 158 0.41 -8.21 8.66
C SER A 158 1.43 -8.46 9.77
N ARG A 159 2.69 -8.11 9.51
CA ARG A 159 3.78 -8.23 10.48
C ARG A 159 4.40 -6.88 10.76
N GLU A 160 4.84 -6.68 11.99
CA GLU A 160 5.55 -5.47 12.35
C GLU A 160 6.92 -5.39 11.67
N LEU A 161 7.24 -4.23 11.12
CA LEU A 161 8.52 -3.96 10.48
C LEU A 161 9.70 -4.23 11.42
N LYS A 162 9.57 -3.84 12.69
CA LYS A 162 10.60 -4.06 13.71
C LYS A 162 11.00 -5.52 13.91
N ASP A 163 10.10 -6.46 13.62
CA ASP A 163 10.34 -7.89 13.82
C ASP A 163 11.08 -8.54 12.65
N ILE A 164 11.17 -7.84 11.52
CA ILE A 164 11.79 -8.35 10.29
C ILE A 164 13.03 -7.55 9.86
N LEU A 165 13.42 -6.54 10.60
CA LEU A 165 14.62 -5.74 10.28
C LEU A 165 15.87 -6.62 10.30
N PRO A 166 16.77 -6.46 9.31
CA PRO A 166 18.05 -7.16 9.30
C PRO A 166 18.83 -6.89 10.60
N GLY A 167 19.30 -7.95 11.25
CA GLY A 167 20.07 -7.87 12.50
C GLY A 167 19.30 -8.14 13.80
N ARG A 168 17.98 -8.35 13.74
CA ARG A 168 17.16 -8.78 14.89
C ARG A 168 16.70 -10.24 14.78
N VAL A 169 17.51 -11.12 14.19
CA VAL A 169 17.26 -12.57 14.34
C VAL A 169 17.51 -12.90 15.81
N LYS A 170 16.47 -13.13 16.59
CA LYS A 170 16.58 -13.76 17.90
C LYS A 170 17.21 -15.14 17.68
N LEU A 171 18.44 -15.30 18.20
CA LEU A 171 19.07 -16.60 18.38
C LEU A 171 18.22 -17.47 19.29
#